data_a8228681f782ad21918cb0410fbaec47
#
_entry.id   a8228681f782ad21918cb0410fbaec47
#
_cell.length_a   1.000
_cell.length_b   1.000
_cell.length_c   1.000
_cell.angle_alpha   90.00
_cell.angle_beta   90.00
_cell.angle_gamma   90.00
#
_symmetry.space_group_name_H-M   'P 1'
#
loop_
_entity.id
_entity.type
_entity.pdbx_description
1 polymer ?
#
loop_
_entity_poly.entity_id
_entity_poly.type
_entity_poly.pdbx_seq_one_letter_code
_entity_poly.pdbx_strand_id
1 'polypeptide(L)'
;MEDELQITLTNDYAFKRLLGSEENKPLLQDFLECILDLTPQQVLGLEFMDKELTKEEFSDKTGILDVKLKLTDGTVIDIEIQASWNASFVKRTLFYWAKMYTADFKAGESYDKLHRCIAINIIADGFKLNDAIHSEYLLQEKTAHTILTDVLEIHFLDLQAAKRAKAEVNAKGNRSQLINWLRFIGATNRKERAMIATKSPVLQMLNEKIDILTLSPTERKLYESRMKLKSDITTISETQFSAGVERGKSLGLVEGEARGSRQKALETARNLLVIGLSIENIAKATGLTVQEVETLNQ
;
A
#
# COMPACT_ATOMS: atom_id res chain seq x y z
N MET A 1 27.83 -13.99 -20.79
CA MET A 1 26.39 -13.72 -21.03
C MET A 1 26.06 -12.56 -20.16
N GLU A 2 25.79 -11.41 -20.75
CA GLU A 2 25.23 -10.27 -19.97
C GLU A 2 23.91 -10.76 -19.38
N ASP A 3 23.75 -10.62 -18.07
CA ASP A 3 22.49 -10.88 -17.39
C ASP A 3 21.42 -10.01 -18.05
N GLU A 4 20.51 -10.65 -18.77
CA GLU A 4 19.42 -9.98 -19.48
C GLU A 4 18.53 -9.34 -18.41
N LEU A 5 18.50 -8.00 -18.37
CA LEU A 5 17.75 -7.23 -17.38
C LEU A 5 16.28 -7.63 -17.40
N GLN A 6 15.79 -8.25 -16.32
CA GLN A 6 14.39 -8.63 -16.21
C GLN A 6 13.54 -7.42 -15.79
N ILE A 7 12.77 -6.88 -16.73
CA ILE A 7 11.86 -5.77 -16.48
C ILE A 7 10.59 -6.28 -15.77
N THR A 8 10.30 -5.73 -14.61
CA THR A 8 9.09 -5.99 -13.83
C THR A 8 8.23 -4.73 -13.72
N LEU A 9 6.91 -4.88 -13.82
CA LEU A 9 5.97 -3.76 -13.72
C LEU A 9 5.73 -3.27 -12.28
N THR A 10 6.25 -3.96 -11.27
CA THR A 10 6.28 -3.46 -9.90
C THR A 10 7.36 -2.39 -9.67
N ASN A 11 8.17 -2.10 -10.69
CA ASN A 11 9.05 -0.95 -10.74
C ASN A 11 8.25 0.24 -11.31
N ASP A 12 8.17 1.33 -10.57
CA ASP A 12 7.43 2.55 -10.91
C ASP A 12 7.85 3.15 -12.26
N TYR A 13 9.15 3.19 -12.54
CA TYR A 13 9.68 3.65 -13.81
C TYR A 13 9.18 2.78 -14.99
N ALA A 14 9.27 1.46 -14.87
CA ALA A 14 8.81 0.55 -15.93
C ALA A 14 7.29 0.63 -16.11
N PHE A 15 6.54 0.76 -15.03
CA PHE A 15 5.09 0.94 -15.06
C PHE A 15 4.70 2.21 -15.84
N LYS A 16 5.26 3.38 -15.45
CA LYS A 16 5.01 4.65 -16.14
C LYS A 16 5.47 4.61 -17.59
N ARG A 17 6.65 4.07 -17.87
CA ARG A 17 7.21 3.99 -19.24
C ARG A 17 6.33 3.16 -20.20
N LEU A 18 5.69 2.13 -19.68
CA LEU A 18 4.83 1.24 -20.47
C LEU A 18 3.38 1.68 -20.49
N LEU A 19 2.76 1.92 -19.31
CA LEU A 19 1.33 2.24 -19.24
C LEU A 19 1.05 3.76 -19.28
N GLY A 20 2.05 4.61 -19.00
CA GLY A 20 1.94 6.08 -19.09
C GLY A 20 2.28 6.66 -20.46
N SER A 21 2.37 5.87 -21.53
CA SER A 21 2.70 6.36 -22.88
C SER A 21 1.50 6.39 -23.82
N GLU A 22 1.41 7.41 -24.68
CA GLU A 22 0.34 7.55 -25.68
C GLU A 22 0.25 6.32 -26.62
N GLU A 23 1.37 5.73 -26.95
CA GLU A 23 1.48 4.53 -27.78
C GLU A 23 0.76 3.32 -27.16
N ASN A 24 0.70 3.26 -25.82
CA ASN A 24 0.13 2.15 -25.06
C ASN A 24 -1.23 2.50 -24.41
N LYS A 25 -1.81 3.62 -24.79
CA LYS A 25 -3.12 4.10 -24.31
C LYS A 25 -4.22 3.02 -24.35
N PRO A 26 -4.36 2.18 -25.40
CA PRO A 26 -5.38 1.12 -25.40
C PRO A 26 -5.18 0.08 -24.31
N LEU A 27 -3.92 -0.20 -23.88
CA LEU A 27 -3.63 -1.13 -22.80
C LEU A 27 -4.07 -0.56 -21.45
N LEU A 28 -3.83 0.74 -21.25
CA LEU A 28 -4.26 1.44 -20.04
C LEU A 28 -5.79 1.58 -19.98
N GLN A 29 -6.44 1.78 -21.12
CA GLN A 29 -7.89 1.80 -21.23
C GLN A 29 -8.51 0.50 -20.74
N ASP A 30 -8.06 -0.65 -21.25
CA ASP A 30 -8.51 -1.98 -20.81
C ASP A 30 -8.28 -2.19 -19.30
N PHE A 31 -7.15 -1.73 -18.75
CA PHE A 31 -6.88 -1.81 -17.32
C PHE A 31 -7.88 -0.97 -16.50
N LEU A 32 -8.15 0.26 -16.93
CA LEU A 32 -9.10 1.15 -16.25
C LEU A 32 -10.54 0.62 -16.32
N GLU A 33 -10.97 0.07 -17.45
CA GLU A 33 -12.29 -0.57 -17.61
C GLU A 33 -12.45 -1.77 -16.67
N CYS A 34 -11.37 -2.43 -16.27
CA CYS A 34 -11.42 -3.52 -15.29
C CYS A 34 -11.57 -3.03 -13.84
N ILE A 35 -11.18 -1.79 -13.55
CA ILE A 35 -11.17 -1.22 -12.18
C ILE A 35 -12.41 -0.37 -11.95
N LEU A 36 -12.75 0.46 -12.93
CA LEU A 36 -13.76 1.49 -12.84
C LEU A 36 -14.96 1.12 -13.72
N ASP A 37 -16.16 1.38 -13.23
CA ASP A 37 -17.39 1.21 -14.03
C ASP A 37 -17.53 2.37 -15.05
N LEU A 38 -16.54 2.47 -15.95
CA LEU A 38 -16.51 3.46 -17.00
C LEU A 38 -17.09 2.93 -18.30
N THR A 39 -17.79 3.80 -19.02
CA THR A 39 -18.21 3.49 -20.38
C THR A 39 -17.01 3.58 -21.33
N PRO A 40 -16.98 2.80 -22.44
CA PRO A 40 -15.92 2.90 -23.44
C PRO A 40 -15.72 4.34 -23.97
N GLN A 41 -16.79 5.14 -24.09
CA GLN A 41 -16.73 6.51 -24.55
C GLN A 41 -15.96 7.43 -23.57
N GLN A 42 -16.09 7.23 -22.26
CA GLN A 42 -15.34 7.98 -21.25
C GLN A 42 -13.85 7.69 -21.34
N VAL A 43 -13.49 6.42 -21.57
CA VAL A 43 -12.10 5.97 -21.62
C VAL A 43 -11.42 6.31 -22.95
N LEU A 44 -12.16 6.29 -24.08
CA LEU A 44 -11.61 6.61 -25.41
C LEU A 44 -10.97 7.99 -25.49
N GLY A 45 -11.52 8.99 -24.78
CA GLY A 45 -11.03 10.36 -24.77
C GLY A 45 -10.04 10.69 -23.67
N LEU A 46 -9.47 9.68 -22.99
CA LEU A 46 -8.49 9.95 -21.93
C LEU A 46 -7.25 10.68 -22.46
N GLU A 47 -6.72 11.59 -21.67
CA GLU A 47 -5.51 12.35 -21.96
C GLU A 47 -4.51 12.20 -20.82
N PHE A 48 -3.22 12.01 -21.13
CA PHE A 48 -2.18 12.05 -20.12
C PHE A 48 -1.92 13.50 -19.71
N MET A 49 -1.92 13.77 -18.40
CA MET A 49 -1.65 15.11 -17.87
C MET A 49 -0.16 15.43 -17.85
N ASP A 50 0.67 14.42 -17.55
CA ASP A 50 2.14 14.53 -17.56
C ASP A 50 2.69 13.85 -18.81
N LYS A 51 3.15 14.65 -19.77
CA LYS A 51 3.60 14.13 -21.08
C LYS A 51 5.05 13.66 -21.12
N GLU A 52 5.90 14.10 -20.16
CA GLU A 52 7.33 13.78 -20.18
C GLU A 52 7.88 13.49 -18.78
N LEU A 53 8.77 12.51 -18.71
CA LEU A 53 9.67 12.32 -17.56
C LEU A 53 10.73 13.41 -17.61
N THR A 54 10.52 14.51 -16.90
CA THR A 54 11.50 15.60 -16.87
C THR A 54 12.74 15.24 -16.04
N LYS A 55 13.91 15.81 -16.38
CA LYS A 55 15.13 15.58 -15.60
C LYS A 55 15.02 16.04 -14.14
N GLU A 56 14.11 16.95 -13.85
CA GLU A 56 13.86 17.47 -12.49
C GLU A 56 13.14 16.45 -11.60
N GLU A 57 12.30 15.57 -12.17
CA GLU A 57 11.69 14.45 -11.45
C GLU A 57 12.70 13.40 -10.98
N PHE A 58 13.91 13.36 -11.56
CA PHE A 58 14.99 12.49 -11.10
C PHE A 58 15.61 12.93 -9.78
N SER A 59 15.47 14.20 -9.39
CA SER A 59 16.06 14.77 -8.20
C SER A 59 15.14 14.72 -6.98
N ASP A 60 13.85 14.49 -7.16
CA ASP A 60 12.90 14.43 -6.07
C ASP A 60 13.05 13.11 -5.30
N LYS A 61 13.51 13.23 -4.05
CA LYS A 61 13.77 12.10 -3.14
C LYS A 61 12.51 11.28 -2.79
N THR A 62 11.33 11.76 -3.13
CA THR A 62 10.04 11.09 -2.90
C THR A 62 9.66 10.12 -4.01
N GLY A 63 10.24 10.23 -5.17
CA GLY A 63 10.40 9.18 -6.18
C GLY A 63 9.19 8.43 -6.69
N ILE A 64 7.99 9.00 -6.62
CA ILE A 64 6.80 8.36 -7.15
C ILE A 64 6.53 8.93 -8.53
N LEU A 65 6.64 8.06 -9.54
CA LEU A 65 6.25 8.38 -10.91
C LEU A 65 4.82 7.94 -11.12
N ASP A 66 3.89 8.86 -10.95
CA ASP A 66 2.46 8.60 -11.12
C ASP A 66 2.06 8.62 -12.59
N VAL A 67 1.01 7.89 -12.93
CA VAL A 67 0.33 8.01 -14.22
C VAL A 67 -0.94 8.84 -14.02
N LYS A 68 -0.90 10.11 -14.41
CA LYS A 68 -2.02 11.04 -14.28
C LYS A 68 -2.77 11.19 -15.59
N LEU A 69 -4.08 11.10 -15.51
CA LEU A 69 -5.00 11.09 -16.63
C LEU A 69 -6.14 12.05 -16.39
N LYS A 70 -6.70 12.55 -17.50
CA LYS A 70 -7.97 13.28 -17.51
C LYS A 70 -8.91 12.60 -18.50
N LEU A 71 -10.14 12.34 -18.06
CA LEU A 71 -11.21 11.82 -18.91
C LEU A 71 -11.97 12.96 -19.60
N THR A 72 -12.81 12.62 -20.56
CA THR A 72 -13.63 13.58 -21.34
C THR A 72 -14.61 14.38 -20.50
N ASP A 73 -15.09 13.84 -19.39
CA ASP A 73 -16.00 14.51 -18.45
C ASP A 73 -15.26 15.40 -17.42
N GLY A 74 -13.93 15.50 -17.53
CA GLY A 74 -13.10 16.26 -16.62
C GLY A 74 -12.59 15.46 -15.42
N THR A 75 -13.02 14.22 -15.22
CA THR A 75 -12.53 13.34 -14.15
C THR A 75 -11.02 13.18 -14.24
N VAL A 76 -10.32 13.38 -13.13
CA VAL A 76 -8.86 13.21 -13.02
C VAL A 76 -8.56 11.91 -12.31
N ILE A 77 -7.67 11.10 -12.87
CA ILE A 77 -7.25 9.81 -12.32
C ILE A 77 -5.76 9.83 -12.08
N ASP A 78 -5.35 9.37 -10.91
CA ASP A 78 -3.95 9.14 -10.53
C ASP A 78 -3.76 7.65 -10.25
N ILE A 79 -2.74 7.04 -10.88
CA ILE A 79 -2.41 5.62 -10.70
C ILE A 79 -1.00 5.53 -10.14
N GLU A 80 -0.90 5.08 -8.89
CA GLU A 80 0.37 4.85 -8.20
C GLU A 80 0.65 3.35 -8.02
N ILE A 81 1.92 2.96 -8.19
CA ILE A 81 2.38 1.63 -7.82
C ILE A 81 3.34 1.70 -6.65
N GLN A 82 3.01 0.99 -5.56
CA GLN A 82 3.75 1.01 -4.31
C GLN A 82 4.39 -0.34 -4.02
N ALA A 83 5.69 -0.30 -3.70
CA ALA A 83 6.45 -1.52 -3.40
C ALA A 83 5.95 -2.22 -2.13
N SER A 84 5.55 -1.44 -1.12
CA SER A 84 5.08 -1.98 0.16
C SER A 84 4.12 -1.04 0.87
N TRP A 85 3.24 -1.61 1.67
CA TRP A 85 2.33 -0.88 2.54
C TRP A 85 3.05 -0.33 3.78
N ASN A 86 2.65 0.87 4.22
CA ASN A 86 3.04 1.42 5.53
C ASN A 86 1.88 2.18 6.17
N ALA A 87 1.96 2.44 7.49
CA ALA A 87 0.87 3.03 8.27
C ALA A 87 0.49 4.47 7.84
N SER A 88 1.41 5.21 7.20
CA SER A 88 1.14 6.57 6.73
C SER A 88 0.56 6.62 5.31
N PHE A 89 0.48 5.46 4.64
CA PHE A 89 0.10 5.39 3.23
C PHE A 89 -1.28 5.99 2.95
N VAL A 90 -2.29 5.66 3.75
CA VAL A 90 -3.65 6.22 3.61
C VAL A 90 -3.63 7.75 3.70
N LYS A 91 -2.89 8.31 4.68
CA LYS A 91 -2.77 9.77 4.82
C LYS A 91 -2.07 10.40 3.62
N ARG A 92 -1.07 9.73 3.06
CA ARG A 92 -0.36 10.17 1.85
C ARG A 92 -1.28 10.16 0.64
N THR A 93 -2.03 9.10 0.42
CA THR A 93 -3.03 9.00 -0.66
C THR A 93 -4.04 10.13 -0.57
N LEU A 94 -4.62 10.39 0.61
CA LEU A 94 -5.56 11.50 0.84
C LEU A 94 -4.91 12.86 0.57
N PHE A 95 -3.65 13.05 0.95
CA PHE A 95 -2.92 14.31 0.70
C PHE A 95 -2.72 14.55 -0.80
N TYR A 96 -2.29 13.55 -1.56
CA TYR A 96 -2.12 13.67 -3.00
C TYR A 96 -3.45 13.82 -3.73
N TRP A 97 -4.49 13.07 -3.30
CA TRP A 97 -5.83 13.26 -3.81
C TRP A 97 -6.32 14.71 -3.61
N ALA A 98 -6.14 15.28 -2.43
CA ALA A 98 -6.55 16.66 -2.13
C ALA A 98 -5.78 17.68 -2.99
N LYS A 99 -4.48 17.48 -3.19
CA LYS A 99 -3.68 18.29 -4.11
C LYS A 99 -4.19 18.20 -5.56
N MET A 100 -4.49 17.01 -6.02
CA MET A 100 -5.03 16.78 -7.37
C MET A 100 -6.38 17.46 -7.54
N TYR A 101 -7.27 17.35 -6.55
CA TYR A 101 -8.60 17.93 -6.54
C TYR A 101 -8.58 19.46 -6.63
N THR A 102 -7.59 20.10 -6.04
CA THR A 102 -7.48 21.57 -6.00
C THR A 102 -6.46 22.14 -6.97
N ALA A 103 -5.76 21.31 -7.76
CA ALA A 103 -4.61 21.73 -8.56
C ALA A 103 -4.89 22.90 -9.51
N ASP A 104 -6.03 22.84 -10.20
CA ASP A 104 -6.41 23.84 -11.23
C ASP A 104 -7.43 24.87 -10.70
N PHE A 105 -7.78 24.83 -9.40
CA PHE A 105 -8.81 25.68 -8.81
C PHE A 105 -8.24 27.02 -8.33
N LYS A 106 -8.78 28.13 -8.84
CA LYS A 106 -8.30 29.49 -8.55
C LYS A 106 -9.26 30.24 -7.62
N ALA A 107 -8.72 31.19 -6.88
CA ALA A 107 -9.52 32.07 -6.03
C ALA A 107 -10.59 32.81 -6.84
N GLY A 108 -11.86 32.74 -6.39
CA GLY A 108 -13.02 33.35 -7.05
C GLY A 108 -13.71 32.49 -8.10
N GLU A 109 -13.25 31.29 -8.36
CA GLU A 109 -13.96 30.35 -9.23
C GLU A 109 -15.13 29.68 -8.52
N SER A 110 -16.16 29.27 -9.30
CA SER A 110 -17.26 28.46 -8.77
C SER A 110 -16.80 27.05 -8.43
N TYR A 111 -17.25 26.50 -7.30
CA TYR A 111 -16.99 25.10 -6.91
C TYR A 111 -17.53 24.07 -7.91
N ASP A 112 -18.46 24.44 -8.81
CA ASP A 112 -18.96 23.57 -9.89
C ASP A 112 -17.87 23.19 -10.91
N LYS A 113 -16.72 23.89 -10.89
CA LYS A 113 -15.56 23.56 -11.72
C LYS A 113 -14.66 22.47 -11.13
N LEU A 114 -14.92 22.06 -9.90
CA LEU A 114 -14.19 20.95 -9.28
C LEU A 114 -14.72 19.63 -9.87
N HIS A 115 -13.81 18.85 -10.42
CA HIS A 115 -14.13 17.58 -11.05
C HIS A 115 -13.89 16.41 -10.09
N ARG A 116 -14.53 15.29 -10.39
CA ARG A 116 -14.25 14.00 -9.72
C ARG A 116 -12.77 13.65 -9.81
N CYS A 117 -12.21 13.17 -8.71
CA CYS A 117 -10.82 12.71 -8.63
C CYS A 117 -10.77 11.30 -8.09
N ILE A 118 -10.07 10.42 -8.80
CA ILE A 118 -9.93 9.00 -8.49
C ILE A 118 -8.45 8.71 -8.25
N ALA A 119 -8.13 8.14 -7.08
CA ALA A 119 -6.79 7.66 -6.77
C ALA A 119 -6.77 6.12 -6.81
N ILE A 120 -5.98 5.53 -7.71
CA ILE A 120 -5.80 4.09 -7.84
C ILE A 120 -4.42 3.71 -7.32
N ASN A 121 -4.38 2.95 -6.24
CA ASN A 121 -3.15 2.54 -5.58
C ASN A 121 -2.92 1.03 -5.76
N ILE A 122 -1.88 0.64 -6.47
CA ILE A 122 -1.48 -0.74 -6.68
C ILE A 122 -0.43 -1.08 -5.62
N ILE A 123 -0.72 -2.02 -4.73
CA ILE A 123 0.15 -2.39 -3.63
C ILE A 123 0.82 -3.74 -3.93
N ALA A 124 2.15 -3.72 -4.05
CA ALA A 124 2.90 -4.93 -4.39
C ALA A 124 3.02 -5.89 -3.19
N ASP A 125 3.12 -5.35 -1.97
CA ASP A 125 3.24 -6.18 -0.77
C ASP A 125 2.73 -5.49 0.50
N GLY A 126 2.30 -6.30 1.48
CA GLY A 126 2.00 -5.88 2.83
C GLY A 126 0.68 -5.13 3.04
N PHE A 127 -0.27 -5.15 2.09
CA PHE A 127 -1.58 -4.52 2.26
C PHE A 127 -2.31 -5.07 3.49
N LYS A 128 -2.89 -4.18 4.33
CA LYS A 128 -3.42 -4.54 5.66
C LYS A 128 -4.79 -3.96 5.99
N LEU A 129 -5.47 -3.27 5.08
CA LEU A 129 -6.81 -2.72 5.38
C LEU A 129 -7.88 -3.80 5.38
N ASN A 130 -7.79 -4.76 4.47
CA ASN A 130 -8.67 -5.91 4.34
C ASN A 130 -8.01 -6.99 3.45
N ASP A 131 -8.71 -8.10 3.19
CA ASP A 131 -8.21 -9.21 2.36
C ASP A 131 -8.74 -9.18 0.91
N ALA A 132 -9.39 -8.09 0.50
CA ALA A 132 -9.95 -7.97 -0.83
C ALA A 132 -8.84 -7.71 -1.87
N ILE A 133 -9.02 -8.25 -3.07
CA ILE A 133 -8.13 -7.99 -4.22
C ILE A 133 -8.25 -6.53 -4.66
N HIS A 134 -9.47 -6.01 -4.63
CA HIS A 134 -9.83 -4.65 -4.99
C HIS A 134 -10.75 -4.08 -3.92
N SER A 135 -10.40 -2.94 -3.36
CA SER A 135 -11.17 -2.20 -2.38
C SER A 135 -11.43 -0.80 -2.89
N GLU A 136 -12.67 -0.38 -2.87
CA GLU A 136 -13.14 0.93 -3.24
C GLU A 136 -13.62 1.69 -2.00
N TYR A 137 -13.20 2.94 -1.87
CA TYR A 137 -13.55 3.82 -0.75
C TYR A 137 -14.18 5.10 -1.27
N LEU A 138 -15.36 5.41 -0.75
CA LEU A 138 -16.17 6.59 -1.04
C LEU A 138 -16.49 7.33 0.27
N LEU A 139 -16.88 8.60 0.15
CA LEU A 139 -17.46 9.35 1.27
C LEU A 139 -18.92 8.97 1.46
N GLN A 140 -19.23 8.38 2.60
CA GLN A 140 -20.61 7.98 2.94
C GLN A 140 -20.99 8.34 4.38
N GLU A 141 -22.27 8.51 4.61
CA GLU A 141 -22.83 8.68 5.95
C GLU A 141 -22.63 7.38 6.76
N LYS A 142 -22.19 7.52 8.02
CA LYS A 142 -21.68 6.41 8.85
C LYS A 142 -22.76 5.37 9.20
N THR A 143 -24.01 5.77 9.35
CA THR A 143 -25.10 4.94 9.84
C THR A 143 -25.99 4.38 8.73
N ALA A 144 -26.43 5.27 7.84
CA ALA A 144 -27.32 4.93 6.72
C ALA A 144 -26.57 4.46 5.48
N HIS A 145 -25.23 4.60 5.46
CA HIS A 145 -24.37 4.25 4.32
C HIS A 145 -24.75 4.93 2.99
N THR A 146 -25.44 6.07 3.06
CA THR A 146 -25.72 6.90 1.88
C THR A 146 -24.45 7.60 1.41
N ILE A 147 -24.15 7.50 0.11
CA ILE A 147 -23.01 8.17 -0.49
C ILE A 147 -23.27 9.68 -0.46
N LEU A 148 -22.32 10.44 0.11
CA LEU A 148 -22.38 11.89 0.18
C LEU A 148 -22.07 12.50 -1.20
N THR A 149 -21.05 11.99 -1.85
CA THR A 149 -20.57 12.46 -3.17
C THR A 149 -19.67 11.38 -3.78
N ASP A 150 -19.62 11.36 -5.11
CA ASP A 150 -18.71 10.56 -5.93
C ASP A 150 -17.41 11.30 -6.31
N VAL A 151 -17.26 12.54 -5.86
CA VAL A 151 -16.08 13.37 -6.16
C VAL A 151 -14.80 12.75 -5.63
N LEU A 152 -14.86 12.12 -4.44
CA LEU A 152 -13.73 11.41 -3.83
C LEU A 152 -13.91 9.91 -4.01
N GLU A 153 -12.95 9.31 -4.71
CA GLU A 153 -12.89 7.85 -4.89
C GLU A 153 -11.45 7.37 -4.77
N ILE A 154 -11.23 6.34 -3.96
CA ILE A 154 -9.91 5.77 -3.72
C ILE A 154 -9.99 4.25 -3.86
N HIS A 155 -9.15 3.71 -4.75
CA HIS A 155 -9.01 2.28 -4.97
C HIS A 155 -7.68 1.78 -4.42
N PHE A 156 -7.73 0.60 -3.79
CA PHE A 156 -6.55 -0.20 -3.46
C PHE A 156 -6.63 -1.54 -4.14
N LEU A 157 -5.57 -1.90 -4.85
CA LEU A 157 -5.41 -3.14 -5.59
C LEU A 157 -4.25 -3.94 -4.98
N ASP A 158 -4.56 -5.09 -4.36
CA ASP A 158 -3.56 -5.94 -3.69
C ASP A 158 -3.03 -7.02 -4.63
N LEU A 159 -1.76 -6.91 -5.04
CA LEU A 159 -1.10 -7.89 -5.91
C LEU A 159 -0.92 -9.25 -5.23
N GLN A 160 -0.72 -9.28 -3.90
CA GLN A 160 -0.56 -10.53 -3.17
C GLN A 160 -1.90 -11.27 -3.02
N ALA A 161 -2.99 -10.54 -2.76
CA ALA A 161 -4.34 -11.12 -2.75
C ALA A 161 -4.70 -11.68 -4.13
N ALA A 162 -4.38 -10.97 -5.22
CA ALA A 162 -4.58 -11.45 -6.58
C ALA A 162 -3.78 -12.72 -6.89
N LYS A 163 -2.54 -12.85 -6.38
CA LYS A 163 -1.72 -14.07 -6.52
C LYS A 163 -2.32 -15.25 -5.76
N ARG A 164 -2.81 -15.02 -4.54
CA ARG A 164 -3.41 -16.06 -3.67
C ARG A 164 -4.79 -16.50 -4.14
N ALA A 165 -5.51 -15.65 -4.86
CA ALA A 165 -6.84 -15.98 -5.35
C ALA A 165 -6.79 -17.29 -6.13
N LYS A 166 -7.63 -18.27 -5.75
CA LYS A 166 -7.88 -19.44 -6.59
C LYS A 166 -8.45 -18.91 -7.91
N ALA A 167 -8.03 -19.52 -9.04
CA ALA A 167 -8.69 -19.21 -10.30
C ALA A 167 -10.19 -19.37 -10.08
N GLU A 168 -10.92 -18.26 -9.97
CA GLU A 168 -12.37 -18.32 -9.83
C GLU A 168 -12.89 -18.82 -11.16
N VAL A 169 -13.17 -20.12 -11.22
CA VAL A 169 -13.76 -20.82 -12.37
C VAL A 169 -15.07 -20.13 -12.81
N ASN A 170 -15.64 -19.29 -11.96
CA ASN A 170 -16.90 -18.57 -12.16
C ASN A 170 -16.79 -17.03 -12.22
N ALA A 171 -15.60 -16.44 -12.11
CA ALA A 171 -15.46 -15.00 -12.33
C ALA A 171 -15.61 -14.71 -13.83
N LYS A 172 -16.74 -14.14 -14.22
CA LYS A 172 -17.02 -13.69 -15.60
C LYS A 172 -16.78 -12.18 -15.69
N GLY A 173 -16.35 -11.72 -16.87
CA GLY A 173 -16.23 -10.31 -17.20
C GLY A 173 -15.02 -9.60 -16.55
N ASN A 174 -15.21 -8.34 -16.23
CA ASN A 174 -14.17 -7.38 -15.77
C ASN A 174 -13.37 -7.88 -14.55
N ARG A 175 -14.01 -8.58 -13.60
CA ARG A 175 -13.32 -9.08 -12.40
C ARG A 175 -12.24 -10.13 -12.71
N SER A 176 -12.51 -11.06 -13.64
CA SER A 176 -11.51 -12.04 -14.06
C SER A 176 -10.35 -11.38 -14.78
N GLN A 177 -10.64 -10.39 -15.63
CA GLN A 177 -9.64 -9.62 -16.36
C GLN A 177 -8.78 -8.81 -15.38
N LEU A 178 -9.37 -8.17 -14.38
CA LEU A 178 -8.65 -7.44 -13.33
C LEU A 178 -7.65 -8.36 -12.60
N ILE A 179 -8.08 -9.55 -12.20
CA ILE A 179 -7.19 -10.52 -11.54
C ILE A 179 -6.01 -10.88 -12.44
N ASN A 180 -6.24 -11.08 -13.74
CA ASN A 180 -5.17 -11.36 -14.68
C ASN A 180 -4.21 -10.17 -14.82
N TRP A 181 -4.72 -8.95 -14.88
CA TRP A 181 -3.92 -7.73 -14.87
C TRP A 181 -3.03 -7.64 -13.62
N LEU A 182 -3.61 -7.79 -12.43
CA LEU A 182 -2.87 -7.69 -11.18
C LEU A 182 -1.81 -8.78 -11.05
N ARG A 183 -2.11 -10.00 -11.47
CA ARG A 183 -1.12 -11.09 -11.53
C ARG A 183 0.00 -10.79 -12.52
N PHE A 184 -0.34 -10.23 -13.68
CA PHE A 184 0.64 -9.84 -14.69
C PHE A 184 1.57 -8.74 -14.18
N ILE A 185 1.02 -7.68 -13.56
CA ILE A 185 1.80 -6.60 -12.93
C ILE A 185 2.70 -7.17 -11.82
N GLY A 186 2.17 -8.09 -11.00
CA GLY A 186 2.89 -8.73 -9.90
C GLY A 186 3.85 -9.85 -10.31
N ALA A 187 3.96 -10.20 -11.60
CA ALA A 187 4.86 -11.25 -12.06
C ALA A 187 6.33 -10.87 -11.81
N THR A 188 7.10 -11.82 -11.26
CA THR A 188 8.48 -11.59 -10.84
C THR A 188 9.51 -11.99 -11.89
N ASN A 189 9.09 -12.76 -12.90
CA ASN A 189 9.97 -13.23 -13.96
C ASN A 189 9.23 -13.37 -15.30
N ARG A 190 10.00 -13.45 -16.38
CA ARG A 190 9.49 -13.54 -17.77
C ARG A 190 8.58 -14.75 -17.99
N LYS A 191 8.90 -15.90 -17.41
CA LYS A 191 8.13 -17.13 -17.60
C LYS A 191 6.75 -17.03 -16.98
N GLU A 192 6.66 -16.53 -15.75
CA GLU A 192 5.40 -16.27 -15.06
C GLU A 192 4.54 -15.28 -15.84
N ARG A 193 5.15 -14.15 -16.28
CA ARG A 193 4.47 -13.12 -17.06
C ARG A 193 3.92 -13.65 -18.38
N ALA A 194 4.72 -14.39 -19.15
CA ALA A 194 4.31 -14.99 -20.41
C ALA A 194 3.14 -15.96 -20.23
N MET A 195 3.14 -16.78 -19.17
CA MET A 195 2.05 -17.70 -18.87
C MET A 195 0.74 -16.95 -18.56
N ILE A 196 0.81 -15.83 -17.81
CA ILE A 196 -0.37 -15.03 -17.51
C ILE A 196 -0.87 -14.32 -18.78
N ALA A 197 0.03 -13.84 -19.62
CA ALA A 197 -0.28 -13.14 -20.87
C ALA A 197 -1.18 -13.96 -21.79
N THR A 198 -1.07 -15.31 -21.81
CA THR A 198 -1.95 -16.16 -22.62
C THR A 198 -3.43 -16.08 -22.26
N LYS A 199 -3.78 -15.44 -21.13
CA LYS A 199 -5.16 -15.29 -20.64
C LYS A 199 -5.93 -14.15 -21.31
N SER A 200 -5.23 -13.19 -21.95
CA SER A 200 -5.84 -12.01 -22.54
C SER A 200 -5.00 -11.49 -23.72
N PRO A 201 -5.62 -11.16 -24.86
CA PRO A 201 -4.90 -10.57 -26.00
C PRO A 201 -4.20 -9.25 -25.61
N VAL A 202 -4.80 -8.44 -24.74
CA VAL A 202 -4.22 -7.18 -24.28
C VAL A 202 -2.95 -7.43 -23.46
N LEU A 203 -2.97 -8.41 -22.54
CA LEU A 203 -1.80 -8.79 -21.76
C LEU A 203 -0.72 -9.41 -22.63
N GLN A 204 -1.10 -10.13 -23.70
CA GLN A 204 -0.14 -10.64 -24.67
C GLN A 204 0.58 -9.51 -25.41
N MET A 205 -0.15 -8.51 -25.88
CA MET A 205 0.44 -7.31 -26.51
C MET A 205 1.39 -6.59 -25.53
N LEU A 206 1.00 -6.43 -24.27
CA LEU A 206 1.86 -5.81 -23.26
C LEU A 206 3.11 -6.64 -22.99
N ASN A 207 2.99 -7.97 -22.92
CA ASN A 207 4.14 -8.87 -22.76
C ASN A 207 5.13 -8.74 -23.91
N GLU A 208 4.66 -8.71 -25.16
CA GLU A 208 5.49 -8.49 -26.35
C GLU A 208 6.23 -7.14 -26.27
N LYS A 209 5.53 -6.07 -25.88
CA LYS A 209 6.14 -4.75 -25.71
C LYS A 209 7.21 -4.73 -24.61
N ILE A 210 7.03 -5.45 -23.52
CA ILE A 210 8.06 -5.61 -22.49
C ILE A 210 9.27 -6.39 -23.03
N ASP A 211 9.03 -7.45 -23.78
CA ASP A 211 10.09 -8.31 -24.30
C ASP A 211 10.96 -7.60 -25.35
N ILE A 212 10.42 -6.66 -26.10
CA ILE A 212 11.18 -5.83 -27.07
C ILE A 212 11.65 -4.50 -26.49
N LEU A 213 11.28 -4.17 -25.25
CA LEU A 213 11.65 -2.89 -24.63
C LEU A 213 13.17 -2.83 -24.41
N THR A 214 13.83 -2.03 -25.21
CA THR A 214 15.25 -1.72 -25.05
C THR A 214 15.39 -0.43 -24.25
N LEU A 215 16.01 -0.53 -23.09
CA LEU A 215 16.34 0.64 -22.28
C LEU A 215 17.66 1.26 -22.74
N SER A 216 17.68 2.57 -22.96
CA SER A 216 18.92 3.30 -23.13
C SER A 216 19.81 3.16 -21.87
N PRO A 217 21.13 3.44 -21.95
CA PRO A 217 22.00 3.38 -20.77
C PRO A 217 21.53 4.24 -19.60
N THR A 218 20.90 5.38 -19.88
CA THR A 218 20.35 6.28 -18.86
C THR A 218 19.09 5.70 -18.23
N GLU A 219 18.17 5.18 -19.02
CA GLU A 219 16.95 4.50 -18.56
C GLU A 219 17.28 3.25 -17.76
N ARG A 220 18.27 2.47 -18.19
CA ARG A 220 18.74 1.30 -17.44
C ARG A 220 19.26 1.68 -16.06
N LYS A 221 20.10 2.71 -15.97
CA LYS A 221 20.59 3.23 -14.68
C LYS A 221 19.45 3.68 -13.77
N LEU A 222 18.45 4.33 -14.34
CA LEU A 222 17.26 4.76 -13.58
C LEU A 222 16.47 3.56 -13.07
N TYR A 223 16.16 2.60 -13.92
CA TYR A 223 15.48 1.36 -13.55
C TYR A 223 16.21 0.63 -12.41
N GLU A 224 17.52 0.44 -12.56
CA GLU A 224 18.37 -0.22 -11.57
C GLU A 224 18.42 0.57 -10.25
N SER A 225 18.48 1.90 -10.30
CA SER A 225 18.43 2.75 -9.09
C SER A 225 17.12 2.62 -8.32
N ARG A 226 15.99 2.51 -9.02
CA ARG A 226 14.67 2.25 -8.42
C ARG A 226 14.59 0.86 -7.80
N MET A 227 15.11 -0.15 -8.48
CA MET A 227 15.19 -1.51 -7.93
C MET A 227 16.03 -1.55 -6.65
N LYS A 228 17.18 -0.88 -6.66
CA LYS A 228 18.05 -0.76 -5.48
C LYS A 228 17.35 -0.05 -4.33
N LEU A 229 16.73 1.11 -4.59
CA LEU A 229 15.98 1.87 -3.58
C LEU A 229 14.88 1.01 -2.94
N LYS A 230 14.14 0.25 -3.75
CA LYS A 230 13.13 -0.68 -3.25
C LYS A 230 13.74 -1.72 -2.32
N SER A 231 14.86 -2.33 -2.71
CA SER A 231 15.58 -3.32 -1.89
C SER A 231 16.07 -2.72 -0.57
N ASP A 232 16.66 -1.53 -0.63
CA ASP A 232 17.18 -0.81 0.54
C ASP A 232 16.05 -0.48 1.53
N ILE A 233 14.92 0.03 1.06
CA ILE A 233 13.74 0.31 1.88
C ILE A 233 13.21 -0.96 2.55
N THR A 234 13.12 -2.06 1.81
CA THR A 234 12.68 -3.36 2.36
C THR A 234 13.62 -3.82 3.47
N THR A 235 14.92 -3.79 3.22
CA THR A 235 15.95 -4.21 4.21
C THR A 235 15.90 -3.33 5.47
N ILE A 236 15.79 -2.01 5.33
CA ILE A 236 15.69 -1.08 6.47
C ILE A 236 14.41 -1.37 7.27
N SER A 237 13.28 -1.57 6.59
CA SER A 237 11.99 -1.86 7.23
C SER A 237 12.04 -3.18 8.02
N GLU A 238 12.60 -4.25 7.46
CA GLU A 238 12.76 -5.55 8.12
C GLU A 238 13.69 -5.46 9.33
N THR A 239 14.79 -4.71 9.18
CA THR A 239 15.76 -4.50 10.28
C THR A 239 15.12 -3.73 11.43
N GLN A 240 14.40 -2.65 11.14
CA GLN A 240 13.71 -1.85 12.17
C GLN A 240 12.58 -2.63 12.84
N PHE A 241 11.84 -3.44 12.08
CA PHE A 241 10.80 -4.30 12.63
C PHE A 241 11.39 -5.33 13.58
N SER A 242 12.48 -6.03 13.18
CA SER A 242 13.16 -7.02 14.00
C SER A 242 13.71 -6.40 15.30
N ALA A 243 14.35 -5.24 15.20
CA ALA A 243 14.83 -4.49 16.36
C ALA A 243 13.69 -4.04 17.30
N GLY A 244 12.55 -3.64 16.73
CA GLY A 244 11.34 -3.28 17.48
C GLY A 244 10.75 -4.47 18.24
N VAL A 245 10.68 -5.63 17.60
CA VAL A 245 10.20 -6.88 18.22
C VAL A 245 11.12 -7.32 19.36
N GLU A 246 12.45 -7.27 19.18
CA GLU A 246 13.43 -7.62 20.20
C GLU A 246 13.33 -6.70 21.42
N ARG A 247 13.24 -5.38 21.17
CA ARG A 247 13.05 -4.40 22.25
C ARG A 247 11.72 -4.61 22.98
N GLY A 248 10.64 -4.88 22.25
CA GLY A 248 9.32 -5.17 22.84
C GLY A 248 9.33 -6.42 23.72
N LYS A 249 9.98 -7.50 23.27
CA LYS A 249 10.17 -8.72 24.06
C LYS A 249 10.97 -8.45 25.33
N SER A 250 12.10 -7.75 25.23
CA SER A 250 12.95 -7.40 26.37
C SER A 250 12.19 -6.58 27.41
N LEU A 251 11.49 -5.54 26.99
CA LEU A 251 10.66 -4.72 27.90
C LEU A 251 9.54 -5.53 28.53
N GLY A 252 8.84 -6.36 27.74
CA GLY A 252 7.77 -7.22 28.24
C GLY A 252 8.24 -8.24 29.28
N LEU A 253 9.45 -8.82 29.11
CA LEU A 253 10.06 -9.70 30.11
C LEU A 253 10.36 -8.96 31.42
N VAL A 254 11.01 -7.80 31.35
CA VAL A 254 11.34 -7.00 32.55
C VAL A 254 10.07 -6.57 33.29
N GLU A 255 9.06 -6.07 32.57
CA GLU A 255 7.78 -5.69 33.19
C GLU A 255 7.03 -6.90 33.75
N GLY A 256 7.05 -8.03 33.05
CA GLY A 256 6.43 -9.28 33.50
C GLY A 256 7.06 -9.81 34.77
N GLU A 257 8.40 -9.83 34.83
CA GLU A 257 9.15 -10.22 36.02
C GLU A 257 8.89 -9.30 37.22
N ALA A 258 8.89 -7.98 37.00
CA ALA A 258 8.59 -7.00 38.03
C ALA A 258 7.17 -7.16 38.59
N ARG A 259 6.17 -7.33 37.71
CA ARG A 259 4.76 -7.57 38.10
C ARG A 259 4.63 -8.90 38.85
N GLY A 260 5.23 -9.98 38.33
CA GLY A 260 5.18 -11.30 38.95
C GLY A 260 5.83 -11.31 40.35
N SER A 261 7.01 -10.69 40.50
CA SER A 261 7.69 -10.54 41.75
C SER A 261 6.86 -9.74 42.77
N ARG A 262 6.27 -8.63 42.34
CA ARG A 262 5.40 -7.83 43.20
C ARG A 262 4.13 -8.57 43.62
N GLN A 263 3.49 -9.30 42.71
CA GLN A 263 2.32 -10.11 43.03
C GLN A 263 2.63 -11.20 44.04
N LYS A 264 3.76 -11.89 43.84
CA LYS A 264 4.26 -12.91 44.78
C LYS A 264 4.59 -12.33 46.15
N ALA A 265 5.20 -11.13 46.20
CA ALA A 265 5.48 -10.43 47.47
C ALA A 265 4.19 -10.09 48.21
N LEU A 266 3.16 -9.59 47.54
CA LEU A 266 1.84 -9.30 48.12
C LEU A 266 1.14 -10.56 48.64
N GLU A 267 1.16 -11.63 47.88
CA GLU A 267 0.60 -12.94 48.29
C GLU A 267 1.32 -13.51 49.53
N THR A 268 2.65 -13.45 49.51
CA THR A 268 3.48 -13.88 50.64
C THR A 268 3.19 -13.03 51.87
N ALA A 269 3.05 -11.70 51.72
CA ALA A 269 2.70 -10.80 52.83
C ALA A 269 1.34 -11.15 53.45
N ARG A 270 0.31 -11.42 52.65
CA ARG A 270 -1.01 -11.88 53.13
C ARG A 270 -0.91 -13.16 53.94
N ASN A 271 -0.18 -14.15 53.43
CA ASN A 271 0.00 -15.42 54.13
C ASN A 271 0.76 -15.25 55.47
N LEU A 272 1.77 -14.38 55.54
CA LEU A 272 2.51 -14.08 56.76
C LEU A 272 1.69 -13.28 57.77
N LEU A 273 0.76 -12.40 57.35
CA LEU A 273 -0.21 -11.75 58.20
C LEU A 273 -1.15 -12.75 58.91
N VAL A 274 -1.66 -13.75 58.13
CA VAL A 274 -2.50 -14.81 58.70
C VAL A 274 -1.78 -15.65 59.78
N ILE A 275 -0.48 -15.82 59.63
CA ILE A 275 0.36 -16.57 60.63
C ILE A 275 0.68 -15.70 61.85
N GLY A 276 0.41 -14.36 61.82
CA GLY A 276 0.60 -13.48 62.98
C GLY A 276 1.99 -12.86 63.09
N LEU A 277 2.78 -12.78 62.01
CA LEU A 277 4.01 -12.02 62.01
C LEU A 277 3.79 -10.53 62.12
N SER A 278 4.73 -9.81 62.75
CA SER A 278 4.65 -8.33 62.81
C SER A 278 4.85 -7.70 61.43
N ILE A 279 4.18 -6.54 61.22
CA ILE A 279 4.20 -5.80 59.95
C ILE A 279 5.62 -5.46 59.48
N GLU A 280 6.49 -5.07 60.45
CA GLU A 280 7.91 -4.77 60.14
C GLU A 280 8.69 -5.99 59.66
N ASN A 281 8.41 -7.17 60.24
CA ASN A 281 9.08 -8.40 59.80
C ASN A 281 8.58 -8.85 58.44
N ILE A 282 7.28 -8.68 58.13
CA ILE A 282 6.70 -8.98 56.83
C ILE A 282 7.28 -8.04 55.78
N ALA A 283 7.37 -6.74 56.07
CA ALA A 283 7.97 -5.77 55.13
C ALA A 283 9.43 -6.14 54.79
N LYS A 284 10.24 -6.53 55.79
CA LYS A 284 11.63 -6.99 55.60
C LYS A 284 11.71 -8.29 54.77
N ALA A 285 10.79 -9.22 55.00
CA ALA A 285 10.80 -10.52 54.32
C ALA A 285 10.36 -10.47 52.86
N THR A 286 9.43 -9.53 52.54
CA THR A 286 8.80 -9.45 51.22
C THR A 286 9.35 -8.31 50.35
N GLY A 287 10.10 -7.37 50.94
CA GLY A 287 10.56 -6.15 50.27
C GLY A 287 9.47 -5.11 50.02
N LEU A 288 8.26 -5.30 50.57
CA LEU A 288 7.17 -4.30 50.57
C LEU A 288 7.43 -3.23 51.62
N THR A 289 6.85 -2.05 51.40
CA THR A 289 6.87 -1.01 52.44
C THR A 289 5.91 -1.34 53.58
N VAL A 290 6.18 -0.81 54.78
CA VAL A 290 5.32 -0.99 55.94
C VAL A 290 3.87 -0.56 55.63
N GLN A 291 3.68 0.56 54.93
CA GLN A 291 2.37 1.06 54.52
C GLN A 291 1.63 0.08 53.58
N GLU A 292 2.33 -0.56 52.65
CA GLU A 292 1.73 -1.57 51.76
C GLU A 292 1.27 -2.80 52.58
N VAL A 293 2.04 -3.22 53.55
CA VAL A 293 1.66 -4.37 54.41
C VAL A 293 0.49 -4.00 55.30
N GLU A 294 0.43 -2.74 55.85
CA GLU A 294 -0.70 -2.24 56.64
C GLU A 294 -1.99 -2.24 55.85
N THR A 295 -1.92 -1.84 54.56
CA THR A 295 -3.08 -1.83 53.66
C THR A 295 -3.63 -3.24 53.37
N LEU A 296 -2.79 -4.26 53.44
CA LEU A 296 -3.20 -5.66 53.25
C LEU A 296 -3.87 -6.25 54.51
N ASN A 297 -3.72 -5.61 55.66
CA ASN A 297 -4.27 -6.06 56.95
C ASN A 297 -5.65 -5.46 57.26
N GLN A 298 -6.17 -4.58 56.37
CA GLN A 298 -7.52 -4.01 56.42
C GLN A 298 -8.47 -4.85 55.60
#